data_4df3795d4423069b038c3c45a02ec72a
#
_entry.id   4df3795d4423069b038c3c45a02ec72a
#
_cell.length_a   1.000
_cell.length_b   1.000
_cell.length_c   1.000
_cell.angle_alpha   90.00
_cell.angle_beta   90.00
_cell.angle_gamma   90.00
#
_symmetry.space_group_name_H-M   'P 1'
#
loop_
_entity.id
_entity.type
_entity.pdbx_description
1 polymer ?
#
loop_
_entity_poly.entity_id
_entity_poly.type
_entity_poly.pdbx_seq_one_letter_code
_entity_poly.pdbx_strand_id
1 'polypeptide(L)'
;MRRLLLIRHGKAAPAAPDRDDFTRPLSAAGEQEVAAVAGRLAGSAWVPECLIASTAPRALATAAMLAERLAGMPLIADETLYLAGSETLRQALARHGGDYRTLAVVGHNPGLTLFARELAGIRLDDLPTAG
;
A
#
# COMPACT_ATOMS: atom_id res chain seq x y z
N MET A 1 -1.91 -2.60 -17.67
CA MET A 1 -1.68 -3.21 -16.33
C MET A 1 -2.29 -4.60 -16.30
N ARG A 2 -1.51 -5.58 -15.91
CA ARG A 2 -1.97 -6.97 -15.81
C ARG A 2 -2.17 -7.43 -14.36
N ARG A 3 -1.40 -6.87 -13.44
CA ARG A 3 -1.43 -7.25 -12.04
C ARG A 3 -1.48 -6.01 -11.17
N LEU A 4 -2.36 -6.05 -10.20
CA LEU A 4 -2.50 -4.99 -9.22
C LEU A 4 -2.37 -5.59 -7.83
N LEU A 5 -1.43 -5.08 -7.05
CA LEU A 5 -1.31 -5.42 -5.65
C LEU A 5 -1.89 -4.28 -4.82
N LEU A 6 -2.78 -4.63 -3.92
CA LEU A 6 -3.31 -3.70 -2.94
C LEU A 6 -2.72 -4.08 -1.58
N ILE A 7 -1.89 -3.22 -1.04
CA ILE A 7 -1.13 -3.49 0.17
C ILE A 7 -1.55 -2.50 1.25
N ARG A 8 -2.13 -3.00 2.33
CA ARG A 8 -2.36 -2.18 3.50
C ARG A 8 -1.00 -1.91 4.17
N HIS A 9 -0.78 -0.67 4.62
CA HIS A 9 0.44 -0.33 5.35
C HIS A 9 0.69 -1.28 6.52
N GLY A 10 1.94 -1.43 6.95
CA GLY A 10 2.30 -2.21 8.12
C GLY A 10 1.73 -1.61 9.40
N LYS A 11 1.76 -2.37 10.48
CA LYS A 11 1.20 -1.95 11.76
C LYS A 11 1.81 -0.63 12.21
N ALA A 12 0.94 0.35 12.53
CA ALA A 12 1.35 1.67 12.98
C ALA A 12 1.54 1.70 14.50
N ALA A 13 2.41 2.59 14.95
CA ALA A 13 2.52 2.92 16.36
C ALA A 13 1.23 3.62 16.84
N PRO A 14 0.88 3.52 18.13
CA PRO A 14 -0.26 4.24 18.67
C PRO A 14 -0.15 5.74 18.45
N ALA A 15 -1.29 6.41 18.26
CA ALA A 15 -1.30 7.86 18.19
C ALA A 15 -0.84 8.46 19.54
N ALA A 16 0.05 9.46 19.48
CA ALA A 16 0.39 10.23 20.67
C ALA A 16 -0.83 11.10 21.04
N PRO A 17 -1.04 11.41 22.34
CA PRO A 17 -2.20 12.18 22.78
C PRO A 17 -2.37 13.55 22.12
N ASP A 18 -1.26 14.14 21.67
CA ASP A 18 -1.21 15.47 21.04
C ASP A 18 -1.03 15.42 19.53
N ARG A 19 -1.13 14.23 18.92
CA ARG A 19 -0.93 14.05 17.47
C ARG A 19 -2.17 13.43 16.84
N ASP A 20 -2.39 13.75 15.56
CA ASP A 20 -3.48 13.19 14.79
C ASP A 20 -3.12 11.80 14.22
N ASP A 21 -4.12 11.12 13.66
CA ASP A 21 -3.95 9.81 13.06
C ASP A 21 -2.93 9.82 11.92
N PHE A 22 -2.94 10.88 11.10
CA PHE A 22 -2.07 10.98 9.93
C PHE A 22 -0.59 10.80 10.29
N THR A 23 -0.15 11.36 11.40
CA THR A 23 1.28 11.35 11.78
C THR A 23 1.75 10.07 12.46
N ARG A 24 0.87 9.09 12.68
CA ARG A 24 1.26 7.82 13.29
C ARG A 24 2.31 7.12 12.43
N PRO A 25 3.50 6.83 12.96
CA PRO A 25 4.55 6.17 12.19
C PRO A 25 4.34 4.66 12.11
N LEU A 26 5.09 4.01 11.21
CA LEU A 26 5.20 2.57 11.17
C LEU A 26 5.89 2.08 12.46
N SER A 27 5.30 1.06 13.10
CA SER A 27 5.89 0.46 14.30
C SER A 27 6.99 -0.55 13.97
N ALA A 28 7.77 -0.96 14.97
CA ALA A 28 8.76 -2.01 14.80
C ALA A 28 8.11 -3.33 14.35
N ALA A 29 6.94 -3.67 14.90
CA ALA A 29 6.18 -4.83 14.45
C ALA A 29 5.74 -4.68 13.00
N GLY A 30 5.34 -3.47 12.60
CA GLY A 30 4.99 -3.15 11.22
C GLY A 30 6.16 -3.33 10.27
N GLU A 31 7.36 -2.92 10.67
CA GLU A 31 8.56 -3.13 9.86
C GLU A 31 8.83 -4.62 9.62
N GLN A 32 8.62 -5.45 10.65
CA GLN A 32 8.77 -6.90 10.49
C GLN A 32 7.72 -7.49 9.53
N GLU A 33 6.48 -7.02 9.60
CA GLU A 33 5.42 -7.43 8.67
C GLU A 33 5.80 -7.09 7.23
N VAL A 34 6.29 -5.89 7.00
CA VAL A 34 6.69 -5.42 5.66
C VAL A 34 7.88 -6.23 5.14
N ALA A 35 8.86 -6.52 5.99
CA ALA A 35 9.98 -7.36 5.62
C ALA A 35 9.53 -8.76 5.19
N ALA A 36 8.55 -9.32 5.87
CA ALA A 36 7.98 -10.62 5.51
C ALA A 36 7.26 -10.58 4.15
N VAL A 37 6.50 -9.52 3.89
CA VAL A 37 5.84 -9.33 2.59
C VAL A 37 6.88 -9.20 1.48
N ALA A 38 7.93 -8.41 1.67
CA ALA A 38 9.01 -8.27 0.72
C ALA A 38 9.67 -9.62 0.42
N GLY A 39 9.90 -10.42 1.45
CA GLY A 39 10.48 -11.76 1.28
C GLY A 39 9.60 -12.68 0.44
N ARG A 40 8.28 -12.61 0.62
CA ARG A 40 7.34 -13.39 -0.19
C ARG A 40 7.25 -12.92 -1.64
N LEU A 41 7.38 -11.61 -1.87
CA LEU A 41 7.31 -11.05 -3.22
C LEU A 41 8.62 -11.23 -3.99
N ALA A 42 9.76 -11.21 -3.30
CA ALA A 42 11.07 -11.30 -3.94
C ALA A 42 11.19 -12.57 -4.80
N GLY A 43 11.61 -12.39 -6.04
CA GLY A 43 11.75 -13.50 -6.98
C GLY A 43 10.44 -14.03 -7.54
N SER A 44 9.30 -13.49 -7.14
CA SER A 44 8.00 -13.89 -7.69
C SER A 44 7.63 -13.06 -8.93
N ALA A 45 6.62 -13.51 -9.66
CA ALA A 45 6.08 -12.75 -10.79
C ALA A 45 5.28 -11.51 -10.34
N TRP A 46 5.10 -11.32 -9.04
CA TRP A 46 4.31 -10.23 -8.45
C TRP A 46 5.16 -9.07 -7.92
N VAL A 47 6.44 -9.05 -8.21
CA VAL A 47 7.29 -7.89 -7.87
C VAL A 47 6.78 -6.69 -8.68
N PRO A 48 6.34 -5.62 -8.01
CA PRO A 48 5.80 -4.47 -8.74
C PRO A 48 6.89 -3.71 -9.50
N GLU A 49 6.51 -3.10 -10.60
CA GLU A 49 7.38 -2.21 -11.37
C GLU A 49 7.30 -0.77 -10.86
N CYS A 50 6.25 -0.44 -10.14
CA CYS A 50 6.05 0.87 -9.54
C CYS A 50 5.20 0.73 -8.27
N LEU A 51 5.49 1.56 -7.28
CA LEU A 51 4.69 1.67 -6.05
C LEU A 51 4.03 3.03 -6.02
N ILE A 52 2.73 3.05 -5.74
CA ILE A 52 2.00 4.29 -5.45
C ILE A 52 1.60 4.21 -3.98
N ALA A 53 1.92 5.23 -3.21
CA ALA A 53 1.68 5.20 -1.77
C ALA A 53 0.99 6.46 -1.27
N SER A 54 0.14 6.28 -0.25
CA SER A 54 -0.34 7.40 0.55
C SER A 54 0.84 8.13 1.18
N THR A 55 0.70 9.43 1.37
CA THR A 55 1.73 10.25 2.03
C THR A 55 1.77 10.09 3.55
N ALA A 56 0.82 9.38 4.16
CA ALA A 56 0.87 9.09 5.59
C ALA A 56 2.18 8.37 5.93
N PRO A 57 2.88 8.76 7.00
CA PRO A 57 4.20 8.20 7.34
C PRO A 57 4.23 6.67 7.35
N ARG A 58 3.21 6.03 7.93
CA ARG A 58 3.16 4.55 7.99
C ARG A 58 3.03 3.89 6.62
N ALA A 59 2.33 4.52 5.69
CA ALA A 59 2.17 4.00 4.33
C ALA A 59 3.42 4.27 3.49
N LEU A 60 3.96 5.48 3.59
CA LEU A 60 5.16 5.86 2.85
C LEU A 60 6.37 5.05 3.30
N ALA A 61 6.52 4.82 4.61
CA ALA A 61 7.59 3.97 5.15
C ALA A 61 7.43 2.52 4.67
N THR A 62 6.22 1.98 4.64
CA THR A 62 5.95 0.65 4.10
C THR A 62 6.42 0.56 2.64
N ALA A 63 6.02 1.52 1.81
CA ALA A 63 6.39 1.54 0.40
C ALA A 63 7.90 1.70 0.21
N ALA A 64 8.54 2.57 0.97
CA ALA A 64 9.99 2.78 0.90
C ALA A 64 10.76 1.51 1.24
N MET A 65 10.34 0.78 2.28
CA MET A 65 10.96 -0.50 2.64
C MET A 65 10.79 -1.54 1.53
N LEU A 66 9.59 -1.62 0.94
CA LEU A 66 9.35 -2.54 -0.18
C LEU A 66 10.25 -2.21 -1.36
N ALA A 67 10.34 -0.93 -1.72
CA ALA A 67 11.21 -0.49 -2.83
C ALA A 67 12.66 -0.86 -2.58
N GLU A 68 13.17 -0.60 -1.38
CA GLU A 68 14.55 -0.92 -1.01
C GLU A 68 14.84 -2.41 -1.08
N ARG A 69 13.90 -3.25 -0.62
CA ARG A 69 14.10 -4.70 -0.55
C ARG A 69 13.82 -5.42 -1.86
N LEU A 70 13.11 -4.81 -2.80
CA LEU A 70 12.63 -5.48 -4.01
C LEU A 70 13.33 -5.04 -5.30
N ALA A 71 14.28 -4.20 -5.34
CA ALA A 71 15.04 -3.79 -6.53
C ALA A 71 14.94 -2.31 -6.90
N GLY A 72 14.43 -1.48 -6.02
CA GLY A 72 14.49 -0.03 -6.18
C GLY A 72 13.58 0.54 -7.27
N MET A 73 12.35 0.02 -7.41
CA MET A 73 11.39 0.55 -8.35
C MET A 73 10.94 1.97 -7.97
N PRO A 74 10.42 2.75 -8.94
CA PRO A 74 9.86 4.07 -8.65
C PRO A 74 8.78 4.04 -7.58
N LEU A 75 8.80 5.04 -6.71
CA LEU A 75 7.80 5.24 -5.67
C LEU A 75 7.14 6.60 -5.89
N ILE A 76 5.83 6.60 -6.09
CA ILE A 76 5.02 7.80 -6.27
C ILE A 76 4.19 8.01 -5.01
N ALA A 77 4.40 9.13 -4.32
CA ALA A 77 3.58 9.51 -3.18
C ALA A 77 2.37 10.31 -3.67
N ASP A 78 1.18 9.94 -3.23
CA ASP A 78 -0.08 10.59 -3.61
C ASP A 78 -0.89 10.91 -2.36
N GLU A 79 -1.03 12.19 -2.06
CA GLU A 79 -1.74 12.64 -0.87
C GLU A 79 -3.24 12.31 -0.87
N THR A 80 -3.84 12.10 -2.03
CA THR A 80 -5.27 11.75 -2.14
C THR A 80 -5.55 10.35 -1.60
N LEU A 81 -4.54 9.52 -1.42
CA LEU A 81 -4.71 8.14 -0.98
C LEU A 81 -4.92 7.97 0.52
N TYR A 82 -4.71 9.02 1.31
CA TYR A 82 -4.93 8.93 2.75
C TYR A 82 -6.42 8.67 3.03
N LEU A 83 -6.70 7.51 3.63
CA LEU A 83 -8.06 7.04 3.93
C LEU A 83 -9.00 7.08 2.72
N ALA A 84 -8.48 6.86 1.53
CA ALA A 84 -9.22 6.97 0.28
C ALA A 84 -10.27 5.87 0.13
N GLY A 85 -11.40 6.23 -0.48
CA GLY A 85 -12.40 5.27 -0.93
C GLY A 85 -12.07 4.73 -2.34
N SER A 86 -12.94 3.84 -2.83
CA SER A 86 -12.73 3.14 -4.10
C SER A 86 -12.57 4.08 -5.29
N GLU A 87 -13.36 5.12 -5.38
CA GLU A 87 -13.30 6.05 -6.52
C GLU A 87 -11.97 6.81 -6.55
N THR A 88 -11.49 7.27 -5.40
CA THR A 88 -10.21 7.95 -5.31
C THR A 88 -9.06 7.02 -5.68
N LEU A 89 -9.12 5.76 -5.24
CA LEU A 89 -8.14 4.73 -5.62
C LEU A 89 -8.15 4.50 -7.13
N ARG A 90 -9.33 4.41 -7.72
CA ARG A 90 -9.49 4.25 -9.18
C ARG A 90 -8.88 5.42 -9.94
N GLN A 91 -9.12 6.64 -9.48
CA GLN A 91 -8.54 7.84 -10.07
C GLN A 91 -7.02 7.88 -9.96
N ALA A 92 -6.46 7.47 -8.82
CA ALA A 92 -5.01 7.40 -8.63
C ALA A 92 -4.37 6.39 -9.60
N LEU A 93 -5.00 5.23 -9.79
CA LEU A 93 -4.54 4.26 -10.76
C LEU A 93 -4.57 4.82 -12.19
N ALA A 94 -5.60 5.57 -12.54
CA ALA A 94 -5.69 6.21 -13.85
C ALA A 94 -4.58 7.24 -14.06
N ARG A 95 -4.24 8.03 -13.01
CA ARG A 95 -3.18 9.04 -13.10
C ARG A 95 -1.79 8.43 -13.22
N HIS A 96 -1.49 7.39 -12.46
CA HIS A 96 -0.13 6.90 -12.26
C HIS A 96 0.15 5.54 -12.90
N GLY A 97 -0.88 4.81 -13.30
CA GLY A 97 -0.76 3.43 -13.78
C GLY A 97 0.13 3.26 -15.00
N GLY A 98 0.03 4.19 -15.97
CA GLY A 98 0.87 4.17 -17.16
C GLY A 98 0.94 2.82 -17.85
N ASP A 99 2.15 2.46 -18.31
CA ASP A 99 2.40 1.22 -19.03
C ASP A 99 2.93 0.09 -18.12
N TYR A 100 2.86 0.27 -16.80
CA TYR A 100 3.34 -0.75 -15.87
C TYR A 100 2.47 -2.01 -15.95
N ARG A 101 3.13 -3.17 -16.00
CA ARG A 101 2.42 -4.46 -15.99
C ARG A 101 1.97 -4.84 -14.59
N THR A 102 2.82 -4.61 -13.61
CA THR A 102 2.55 -4.91 -12.20
C THR A 102 2.70 -3.64 -11.41
N LEU A 103 1.63 -3.22 -10.78
CA LEU A 103 1.56 -1.99 -10.01
C LEU A 103 1.10 -2.33 -8.60
N ALA A 104 1.71 -1.71 -7.61
CA ALA A 104 1.28 -1.85 -6.23
C ALA A 104 0.81 -0.51 -5.67
N VAL A 105 -0.27 -0.54 -4.91
CA VAL A 105 -0.78 0.60 -4.15
C VAL A 105 -0.65 0.28 -2.68
N VAL A 106 0.03 1.14 -1.94
CA VAL A 106 0.16 1.04 -0.49
C VAL A 106 -0.74 2.10 0.15
N GLY A 107 -1.73 1.65 0.87
CA GLY A 107 -2.75 2.56 1.40
C GLY A 107 -3.40 2.06 2.69
N HIS A 108 -4.65 2.37 2.85
CA HIS A 108 -5.39 2.25 4.11
C HIS A 108 -6.69 1.48 3.94
N ASN A 109 -7.12 0.78 5.00
CA ASN A 109 -8.48 0.25 5.10
C ASN A 109 -9.41 1.33 5.72
N PRO A 110 -10.70 1.26 5.44
CA PRO A 110 -11.41 0.20 4.71
C PRO A 110 -11.35 0.32 3.18
N GLY A 111 -10.80 1.41 2.65
CA GLY A 111 -10.85 1.69 1.20
C GLY A 111 -10.24 0.58 0.35
N LEU A 112 -9.07 0.05 0.74
CA LEU A 112 -8.41 -1.02 -0.03
C LEU A 112 -9.26 -2.28 -0.10
N THR A 113 -9.84 -2.71 1.01
CA THR A 113 -10.69 -3.91 1.05
C THR A 113 -11.93 -3.73 0.19
N LEU A 114 -12.59 -2.56 0.28
CA LEU A 114 -13.76 -2.26 -0.53
C LEU A 114 -13.44 -2.25 -2.02
N PHE A 115 -12.32 -1.67 -2.38
CA PHE A 115 -11.86 -1.63 -3.77
C PHE A 115 -11.53 -3.03 -4.29
N ALA A 116 -10.87 -3.86 -3.48
CA ALA A 116 -10.58 -5.24 -3.83
C ALA A 116 -11.85 -6.04 -4.08
N ARG A 117 -12.88 -5.85 -3.24
CA ARG A 117 -14.18 -6.50 -3.40
C ARG A 117 -14.85 -6.10 -4.72
N GLU A 118 -14.80 -4.82 -5.06
CA GLU A 118 -15.39 -4.33 -6.32
C GLU A 118 -14.68 -4.91 -7.54
N LEU A 119 -13.34 -4.94 -7.52
CA LEU A 119 -12.57 -5.46 -8.64
C LEU A 119 -12.75 -6.97 -8.82
N ALA A 120 -12.82 -7.71 -7.72
CA ALA A 120 -12.96 -9.17 -7.75
C ALA A 120 -14.41 -9.61 -7.96
N GLY A 121 -15.38 -8.75 -7.70
CA GLY A 121 -16.79 -9.09 -7.73
C GLY A 121 -17.20 -10.09 -6.64
N ILE A 122 -16.39 -10.22 -5.60
CA ILE A 122 -16.65 -11.15 -4.50
C ILE A 122 -16.56 -10.42 -3.15
N ARG A 123 -17.10 -11.07 -2.11
CA ARG A 123 -17.00 -10.55 -0.75
C ARG A 123 -15.70 -11.05 -0.11
N LEU A 124 -14.90 -10.12 0.40
CA LEU A 124 -13.64 -10.41 1.07
C LEU A 124 -13.69 -9.86 2.50
N ASP A 125 -12.97 -10.54 3.40
CA ASP A 125 -12.69 -9.99 4.72
C ASP A 125 -11.72 -8.81 4.61
N ASP A 126 -11.66 -7.98 5.66
CA ASP A 126 -10.73 -6.86 5.68
C ASP A 126 -9.28 -7.34 5.56
N LEU A 127 -8.49 -6.60 4.77
CA LEU A 127 -7.07 -6.90 4.65
C LEU A 127 -6.37 -6.64 5.99
N PRO A 128 -5.53 -7.58 6.44
CA PRO A 128 -4.68 -7.33 7.60
C PRO A 128 -3.60 -6.31 7.25
N THR A 129 -2.95 -5.75 8.27
CA THR A 129 -1.78 -4.88 8.04
C THR A 129 -0.72 -5.65 7.25
N ALA A 130 -0.09 -4.96 6.30
CA ALA A 130 0.85 -5.56 5.35
C ALA A 130 0.25 -6.78 4.61
N GLY A 131 -1.02 -6.71 4.34
CA GLY A 131 -1.73 -7.73 3.56
C GLY A 131 -1.93 -7.35 2.10
#